data_b5c1665b961fa00c4e0f0cd85a0d4b7f
#
_entry.id   b5c1665b961fa00c4e0f0cd85a0d4b7f
#
_cell.length_a   1.000
_cell.length_b   1.000
_cell.length_c   1.000
_cell.angle_alpha   90.00
_cell.angle_beta   90.00
_cell.angle_gamma   90.00
#
_symmetry.space_group_name_H-M   'P 1'
#
loop_
_entity.id
_entity.type
_entity.pdbx_description
1 polymer ?
#
loop_
_entity_poly.entity_id
_entity_poly.type
_entity_poly.pdbx_seq_one_letter_code
_entity_poly.pdbx_strand_id
1 'polypeptide(L)'
;MTTFVASYVLMSVVAFALYRIDKRRAVRGEWRISEGTLHAVELLGGWPGAWLAQRVFRHKNRKASYLGVFWAIGAAHALGWAWWLGALR
;
A
#
# COMPACT_ATOMS: atom_id res chain seq x y z
N MET A 1 -11.20 -10.02 14.96
CA MET A 1 -10.27 -10.39 13.84
C MET A 1 -10.93 -10.31 12.47
N THR A 2 -12.18 -10.79 12.34
CA THR A 2 -12.88 -10.75 11.04
C THR A 2 -12.99 -9.34 10.49
N THR A 3 -13.33 -8.34 11.32
CA THR A 3 -13.42 -6.95 10.91
C THR A 3 -12.08 -6.41 10.40
N PHE A 4 -10.99 -6.74 11.07
CA PHE A 4 -9.65 -6.31 10.65
C PHE A 4 -9.25 -6.97 9.33
N VAL A 5 -9.52 -8.27 9.18
CA VAL A 5 -9.24 -8.98 7.93
C VAL A 5 -10.05 -8.39 6.79
N ALA A 6 -11.34 -8.14 7.00
CA ALA A 6 -12.20 -7.53 5.99
C ALA A 6 -11.70 -6.14 5.59
N SER A 7 -11.26 -5.33 6.55
CA SER A 7 -10.70 -4.01 6.27
C SER A 7 -9.43 -4.10 5.42
N TYR A 8 -8.52 -5.02 5.76
CA TYR A 8 -7.30 -5.23 4.98
C TYR A 8 -7.60 -5.69 3.56
N VAL A 9 -8.55 -6.61 3.39
CA VAL A 9 -8.94 -7.09 2.06
C VAL A 9 -9.53 -5.95 1.25
N LEU A 10 -10.48 -5.21 1.82
CA LEU A 10 -11.11 -4.09 1.13
C LEU A 10 -10.09 -3.02 0.73
N MET A 11 -9.26 -2.59 1.67
CA MET A 11 -8.27 -1.55 1.39
C MET A 11 -7.18 -2.05 0.44
N SER A 12 -6.85 -3.35 0.48
CA SER A 12 -5.92 -3.93 -0.48
C SER A 12 -6.48 -3.93 -1.90
N VAL A 13 -7.77 -4.20 -2.08
CA VAL A 13 -8.43 -4.11 -3.38
C VAL A 13 -8.40 -2.66 -3.87
N VAL A 14 -8.69 -1.71 -3.00
CA VAL A 14 -8.63 -0.28 -3.33
C VAL A 14 -7.21 0.11 -3.72
N ALA A 15 -6.21 -0.30 -2.95
CA ALA A 15 -4.81 0.01 -3.25
C ALA A 15 -4.39 -0.58 -4.59
N PHE A 16 -4.74 -1.83 -4.84
CA PHE A 16 -4.42 -2.49 -6.11
C PHE A 16 -5.03 -1.74 -7.30
N ALA A 17 -6.30 -1.36 -7.17
CA ALA A 17 -7.00 -0.60 -8.20
C ALA A 17 -6.36 0.77 -8.45
N LEU A 18 -5.98 1.47 -7.37
CA LEU A 18 -5.33 2.79 -7.48
C LEU A 18 -3.96 2.68 -8.16
N TYR A 19 -3.17 1.66 -7.83
CA TYR A 19 -1.88 1.43 -8.49
C TYR A 19 -2.08 1.13 -9.98
N ARG A 20 -3.09 0.35 -10.32
CA ARG A 20 -3.40 0.06 -11.72
C ARG A 20 -3.77 1.34 -12.48
N ILE A 21 -4.63 2.17 -11.88
CA ILE A 21 -5.04 3.44 -12.47
C ILE A 21 -3.83 4.36 -12.62
N ASP A 22 -3.00 4.47 -11.59
CA ASP A 22 -1.81 5.31 -11.60
C ASP A 22 -0.86 4.90 -12.75
N LYS A 23 -0.65 3.59 -12.91
CA LYS A 23 0.20 3.08 -13.99
C LYS A 23 -0.39 3.41 -15.36
N ARG A 24 -1.69 3.21 -15.55
CA ARG A 24 -2.35 3.53 -16.81
C ARG A 24 -2.26 5.02 -17.14
N ARG A 25 -2.45 5.88 -16.15
CA ARG A 25 -2.31 7.32 -16.32
C ARG A 25 -0.88 7.70 -16.69
N ALA A 26 0.10 7.08 -16.05
CA ALA A 26 1.51 7.34 -16.36
C ALA A 26 1.84 6.97 -17.81
N VAL A 27 1.32 5.85 -18.30
CA VAL A 27 1.53 5.41 -19.69
C VAL A 27 0.88 6.36 -20.69
N ARG A 28 -0.30 6.89 -20.34
CA ARG A 28 -1.05 7.79 -21.22
C ARG A 28 -0.61 9.26 -21.12
N GLY A 29 0.34 9.58 -20.24
CA GLY A 29 0.74 10.96 -20.00
C GLY A 29 -0.30 11.77 -19.24
N GLU A 30 -1.25 11.13 -18.59
CA GLU A 30 -2.27 11.79 -17.77
C GLU A 30 -1.74 12.09 -16.37
N TRP A 31 -2.49 12.91 -15.61
CA TRP A 31 -2.16 13.20 -14.22
C TRP A 31 -2.15 11.92 -13.39
N ARG A 32 -1.05 11.69 -12.70
CA ARG A 32 -0.90 10.53 -11.84
C ARG A 32 -1.59 10.76 -10.51
N ILE A 33 -1.95 9.64 -9.84
CA ILE A 33 -2.45 9.68 -8.47
C ILE A 33 -1.29 10.12 -7.56
N SER A 34 -1.58 11.03 -6.62
CA SER A 34 -0.54 11.53 -5.72
C SER A 34 0.03 10.43 -4.83
N GLU A 35 1.32 10.53 -4.52
CA GLU A 35 1.97 9.59 -3.61
C GLU A 35 1.30 9.58 -2.23
N GLY A 36 0.87 10.76 -1.76
CA GLY A 36 0.16 10.88 -0.49
C GLY A 36 -1.13 10.07 -0.46
N THR A 37 -1.89 10.06 -1.55
CA THR A 37 -3.11 9.26 -1.65
C THR A 37 -2.80 7.77 -1.56
N LEU A 38 -1.79 7.31 -2.29
CA LEU A 38 -1.39 5.90 -2.26
C LEU A 38 -0.93 5.49 -0.87
N HIS A 39 -0.13 6.33 -0.21
CA HIS A 39 0.35 6.04 1.14
C HIS A 39 -0.78 6.07 2.18
N ALA A 40 -1.74 6.98 2.03
CA ALA A 40 -2.90 7.02 2.93
C ALA A 40 -3.68 5.70 2.87
N VAL A 41 -3.91 5.17 1.67
CA VAL A 41 -4.60 3.88 1.50
C VAL A 41 -3.77 2.74 2.09
N GLU A 42 -2.45 2.77 1.91
CA GLU A 42 -1.54 1.78 2.50
C GLU A 42 -1.63 1.79 4.02
N LEU A 43 -1.63 2.98 4.62
CA LEU A 43 -1.73 3.13 6.07
C LEU A 43 -3.07 2.62 6.61
N LEU A 44 -4.16 2.81 5.87
CA LEU A 44 -5.49 2.36 6.25
C LEU A 44 -5.70 0.85 6.11
N GLY A 45 -4.70 0.12 5.64
CA GLY A 45 -4.77 -1.34 5.52
C GLY A 45 -4.52 -1.85 4.11
N GLY A 46 -4.29 -0.96 3.14
CA GLY A 46 -4.04 -1.34 1.76
C GLY A 46 -2.60 -1.77 1.47
N TRP A 47 -1.74 -1.83 2.48
CA TRP A 47 -0.33 -2.15 2.28
C TRP A 47 -0.10 -3.50 1.57
N PRO A 48 -0.78 -4.61 1.96
CA PRO A 48 -0.60 -5.89 1.24
C PRO A 48 -0.99 -5.80 -0.23
N GLY A 49 -2.09 -5.11 -0.55
CA GLY A 49 -2.52 -4.91 -1.93
C GLY A 49 -1.56 -4.04 -2.71
N ALA A 50 -1.01 -3.00 -2.08
CA ALA A 50 0.00 -2.14 -2.68
C ALA A 50 1.29 -2.93 -2.98
N TRP A 51 1.70 -3.79 -2.06
CA TRP A 51 2.85 -4.66 -2.26
C TRP A 51 2.66 -5.55 -3.49
N LEU A 52 1.50 -6.20 -3.58
CA LEU A 52 1.18 -7.05 -4.71
C LEU A 52 1.11 -6.25 -6.01
N ALA A 53 0.49 -5.07 -5.99
CA ALA A 53 0.37 -4.21 -7.16
C ALA A 53 1.75 -3.79 -7.69
N GLN A 54 2.68 -3.45 -6.80
CA GLN A 54 4.03 -3.10 -7.21
C GLN A 54 4.72 -4.26 -7.93
N ARG A 55 4.49 -5.47 -7.49
CA ARG A 55 5.05 -6.65 -8.15
C ARG A 55 4.38 -6.94 -9.49
N VAL A 56 3.04 -6.87 -9.53
CA VAL A 56 2.27 -7.18 -10.74
C VAL A 56 2.52 -6.15 -11.84
N PHE A 57 2.50 -4.87 -11.48
CA PHE A 57 2.64 -3.78 -12.45
C PHE A 57 4.07 -3.34 -12.69
N ARG A 58 5.03 -3.92 -11.99
CA ARG A 58 6.47 -3.66 -12.16
C ARG A 58 6.78 -2.16 -12.15
N HIS A 59 6.52 -1.50 -11.02
CA HIS A 59 6.81 -0.07 -10.86
C HIS A 59 8.31 0.15 -10.70
N LYS A 60 9.07 0.05 -11.79
CA LYS A 60 10.51 0.16 -11.78
C LYS A 60 11.01 1.58 -11.49
N ASN A 61 10.18 2.56 -11.75
CA ASN A 61 10.58 3.97 -11.67
C ASN A 61 10.12 4.65 -10.38
N ARG A 62 9.76 3.87 -9.36
CA ARG A 62 9.38 4.46 -8.07
C ARG A 62 10.60 5.05 -7.39
N LYS A 63 10.46 6.28 -6.89
CA LYS A 63 11.52 6.97 -6.17
C LYS A 63 11.90 6.20 -4.92
N ALA A 64 13.19 6.28 -4.54
CA ALA A 64 13.66 5.67 -3.31
C ALA A 64 12.92 6.22 -2.09
N SER A 65 12.58 7.54 -2.08
CA SER A 65 11.80 8.15 -1.02
C SER A 65 10.41 7.53 -0.90
N TYR A 66 9.75 7.24 -2.03
CA TYR A 66 8.45 6.59 -2.03
C TYR A 66 8.54 5.19 -1.41
N LEU A 67 9.52 4.40 -1.84
CA LEU A 67 9.73 3.05 -1.31
C LEU A 67 10.08 3.08 0.17
N GLY A 68 10.84 4.08 0.60
CA GLY A 68 11.18 4.26 2.01
C GLY A 68 9.92 4.44 2.86
N VAL A 69 9.01 5.31 2.44
CA VAL A 69 7.73 5.52 3.14
C VAL A 69 6.87 4.26 3.07
N PHE A 70 6.81 3.61 1.91
CA PHE A 70 6.05 2.37 1.75
C PHE A 70 6.50 1.30 2.76
N TRP A 71 7.80 1.06 2.86
CA TRP A 71 8.33 0.06 3.79
C TRP A 71 8.20 0.51 5.25
N ALA A 72 8.26 1.82 5.53
CA ALA A 72 8.00 2.34 6.87
C ALA A 72 6.55 2.06 7.29
N ILE A 73 5.59 2.23 6.38
CA ILE A 73 4.18 1.90 6.65
C ILE A 73 4.03 0.40 6.90
N GLY A 74 4.68 -0.44 6.10
CA GLY A 74 4.68 -1.89 6.31
C GLY A 74 5.24 -2.27 7.68
N ALA A 75 6.34 -1.65 8.07
CA ALA A 75 6.94 -1.87 9.39
C ALA A 75 5.98 -1.43 10.51
N ALA A 76 5.28 -0.31 10.33
CA ALA A 76 4.30 0.17 11.30
C ALA A 76 3.17 -0.86 11.48
N HIS A 77 2.66 -1.42 10.38
CA HIS A 77 1.65 -2.49 10.46
C HIS A 77 2.20 -3.72 11.17
N ALA A 78 3.42 -4.14 10.84
CA ALA A 78 4.02 -5.31 11.44
C ALA A 78 4.23 -5.13 12.95
N LEU A 79 4.74 -3.96 13.36
CA LEU A 79 4.96 -3.65 14.78
C LEU A 79 3.64 -3.51 15.53
N GLY A 80 2.64 -2.89 14.91
CA GLY A 80 1.31 -2.76 15.51
C GLY A 80 0.68 -4.11 15.77
N TRP A 81 0.72 -5.01 14.81
CA TRP A 81 0.18 -6.36 14.98
C TRP A 81 1.00 -7.21 15.97
N ALA A 82 2.33 -7.07 15.96
CA ALA A 82 3.18 -7.76 16.91
C ALA A 82 2.85 -7.32 18.35
N TRP A 83 2.66 -6.02 18.55
CA TRP A 83 2.26 -5.49 19.85
C TRP A 83 0.87 -5.99 20.24
N TRP A 84 -0.10 -5.91 19.32
CA TRP A 84 -1.48 -6.37 19.56
C TRP A 84 -1.53 -7.85 19.94
N LEU A 85 -0.74 -8.66 19.25
CA LEU A 85 -0.69 -10.11 19.50
C LEU A 85 0.14 -10.48 20.74
N GLY A 86 0.75 -9.51 21.40
CA GLY A 86 1.51 -9.72 22.61
C GLY A 86 2.98 -10.08 22.41
N ALA A 87 3.46 -10.10 21.16
CA ALA A 87 4.85 -10.49 20.89
C ALA A 87 5.87 -9.49 21.46
N LEU A 88 5.47 -8.21 21.58
CA LEU A 88 6.33 -7.13 22.08
C LEU A 88 5.91 -6.62 23.45
N ARG A 89 4.97 -7.25 24.12
CA ARG A 89 4.50 -6.85 25.45
C ARG A 89 5.22 -7.56 26.56
#